data_eda83d9628315137c77ce5d4cd09c504
#
_entry.id   eda83d9628315137c77ce5d4cd09c504
#
_cell.length_a   1.000
_cell.length_b   1.000
_cell.length_c   1.000
_cell.angle_alpha   90.00
_cell.angle_beta   90.00
_cell.angle_gamma   90.00
#
_symmetry.space_group_name_H-M   'P 1'
#
loop_
_entity.id
_entity.type
_entity.pdbx_description
1 polymer ?
#
loop_
_entity_poly.entity_id
_entity_poly.type
_entity_poly.pdbx_seq_one_letter_code
_entity_poly.pdbx_strand_id
1 'polypeptide(L)' 'MKDYNYSYNEDTKELTIYEDDRILATISDVEEEQADEMFKEVVFELREIKL' A
#
# COMPACT_ATOMS: atom_id res chain seq x y z
N MET A 1 -15.93 -8.71 -2.00
CA MET A 1 -14.69 -8.63 -1.27
C MET A 1 -13.66 -7.83 -2.02
N LYS A 2 -12.91 -7.03 -1.30
CA LYS A 2 -11.91 -6.17 -1.93
C LYS A 2 -10.53 -6.80 -1.81
N ASP A 3 -9.80 -6.74 -2.89
CA ASP A 3 -8.42 -7.22 -2.91
C ASP A 3 -7.47 -6.05 -2.89
N TYR A 4 -6.50 -6.13 -2.01
CA TYR A 4 -5.48 -5.10 -1.90
C TYR A 4 -4.16 -5.65 -2.38
N ASN A 5 -3.43 -4.81 -3.11
CA ASN A 5 -2.12 -5.17 -3.63
C ASN A 5 -1.21 -3.96 -3.55
N TYR A 6 0.06 -4.19 -3.76
CA TYR A 6 0.98 -3.07 -3.81
C TYR A 6 2.10 -3.34 -4.79
N SER A 7 2.71 -2.27 -5.22
CA SER A 7 3.87 -2.31 -6.10
C SER A 7 4.91 -1.35 -5.54
N TYR A 8 6.15 -1.79 -5.49
CA TYR A 8 7.22 -0.97 -4.98
C TYR A 8 8.23 -0.69 -6.07
N ASN A 9 8.58 0.59 -6.23
CA ASN A 9 9.58 1.02 -7.19
C ASN A 9 10.84 1.40 -6.42
N GLU A 10 11.86 0.58 -6.49
CA GLU A 10 13.07 0.84 -5.72
C GLU A 10 13.90 1.98 -6.29
N ASP A 11 13.69 2.35 -7.54
CA ASP A 11 14.40 3.48 -8.13
C ASP A 11 13.94 4.80 -7.55
N THR A 12 12.65 4.94 -7.36
CA THR A 12 12.05 6.16 -6.82
C THR A 12 11.67 6.01 -5.37
N LYS A 13 11.75 4.81 -4.83
CA LYS A 13 11.35 4.49 -3.46
C LYS A 13 9.89 4.83 -3.20
N GLU A 14 9.08 4.55 -4.18
CA GLU A 14 7.65 4.80 -4.09
C GLU A 14 6.89 3.51 -3.91
N LEU A 15 5.95 3.54 -2.99
CA LEU A 15 5.06 2.41 -2.74
C LEU A 15 3.67 2.79 -3.21
N THR A 16 3.13 2.01 -4.15
CA THR A 16 1.78 2.26 -4.67
C THR A 16 0.87 1.16 -4.19
N ILE A 17 -0.25 1.55 -3.59
CA ILE A 17 -1.20 0.60 -3.04
C ILE A 17 -2.45 0.60 -3.92
N TYR A 18 -2.88 -0.59 -4.27
CA TYR A 18 -4.02 -0.78 -5.17
C TYR A 18 -5.18 -1.42 -4.43
N GLU A 19 -6.38 -1.01 -4.81
CA GLU A 19 -7.60 -1.66 -4.36
C GLU A 19 -8.31 -2.14 -5.63
N ASP A 20 -8.32 -3.45 -5.83
CA ASP A 20 -8.82 -4.04 -7.08
C ASP A 20 -8.05 -3.48 -8.26
N ASP A 21 -8.69 -2.70 -9.13
CA ASP A 21 -8.04 -2.13 -10.30
C ASP A 21 -7.69 -0.67 -10.14
N ARG A 22 -7.78 -0.15 -8.93
CA ARG A 22 -7.62 1.28 -8.70
C ARG A 22 -6.42 1.57 -7.84
N ILE A 23 -5.78 2.70 -8.12
CA ILE A 23 -4.70 3.16 -7.27
C ILE A 23 -5.32 3.83 -6.06
N LEU A 24 -5.02 3.31 -4.89
CA LEU A 24 -5.57 3.83 -3.66
C LEU A 24 -4.70 4.91 -3.07
N ALA A 25 -3.40 4.69 -3.08
CA ALA A 25 -2.46 5.64 -2.49
C ALA A 25 -1.07 5.42 -3.03
N THR A 26 -0.26 6.47 -3.02
CA THR A 26 1.15 6.38 -3.36
C THR A 26 1.94 7.04 -2.25
N ILE A 27 2.92 6.31 -1.73
CA ILE A 27 3.73 6.80 -0.61
C ILE A 27 5.17 6.91 -1.07
N SER A 28 5.79 8.05 -0.80
CA SER A 28 7.17 8.30 -1.20
C SER A 28 8.14 8.01 -0.06
N ASP A 29 9.41 7.86 -0.41
CA ASP A 29 10.48 7.67 0.57
C ASP A 29 10.26 6.43 1.43
N VAL A 30 9.84 5.34 0.81
CA VAL A 30 9.67 4.07 1.48
C VAL A 30 10.85 3.17 1.16
N GLU A 31 11.44 2.57 2.18
CA GLU A 31 12.50 1.60 1.96
C GLU A 31 11.92 0.25 1.59
N GLU A 32 12.69 -0.53 0.83
CA GLU A 32 12.21 -1.81 0.37
C GLU A 32 11.73 -2.69 1.51
N GLU A 33 12.49 -2.73 2.58
CA GLU A 33 12.17 -3.58 3.71
C GLU A 33 10.94 -3.08 4.49
N GLN A 34 10.58 -1.82 4.28
CA GLN A 34 9.41 -1.25 4.95
C GLN A 34 8.15 -1.33 4.10
N ALA A 35 8.31 -1.60 2.82
CA ALA A 35 7.16 -1.57 1.91
C ALA A 35 6.08 -2.55 2.33
N ASP A 36 6.46 -3.76 2.67
CA ASP A 36 5.50 -4.77 3.07
C ASP A 36 4.77 -4.40 4.35
N GLU A 37 5.52 -3.89 5.31
CA GLU A 37 4.93 -3.47 6.57
C GLU A 37 3.97 -2.31 6.40
N MET A 38 4.37 -1.32 5.60
CA MET A 38 3.51 -0.17 5.36
C MET A 38 2.23 -0.58 4.66
N PHE A 39 2.34 -1.49 3.70
CA PHE A 39 1.17 -1.99 3.02
C PHE A 39 0.21 -2.64 4.01
N LYS A 40 0.75 -3.48 4.88
CA LYS A 40 -0.08 -4.18 5.86
C LYS A 40 -0.76 -3.21 6.81
N GLU A 41 -0.05 -2.16 7.22
CA GLU A 41 -0.62 -1.16 8.10
C GLU A 41 -1.76 -0.42 7.45
N VAL A 42 -1.58 -0.03 6.19
CA VAL A 42 -2.62 0.70 5.48
C VAL A 42 -3.86 -0.17 5.31
N VAL A 43 -3.66 -1.41 4.92
CA VAL A 43 -4.79 -2.33 4.75
C VAL A 43 -5.51 -2.55 6.08
N PHE A 44 -4.74 -2.69 7.15
CA PHE A 44 -5.33 -2.88 8.46
C PHE A 44 -6.19 -1.69 8.86
N GLU A 45 -5.68 -0.48 8.64
CA GLU A 45 -6.42 0.73 8.97
C GLU A 45 -7.68 0.87 8.14
N LEU A 46 -7.60 0.52 6.87
CA LEU A 46 -8.76 0.60 6.00
C LEU A 46 -9.87 -0.35 6.48
N ARG A 47 -9.48 -1.50 6.97
CA ARG A 47 -10.45 -2.44 7.49
C ARG A 47 -11.03 -1.98 8.82
N GLU A 48 -10.23 -1.30 9.61
CA GLU A 48 -10.68 -0.79 10.91
C GLU A 48 -11.69 0.35 10.75
N ILE A 49 -11.45 1.20 9.75
CA ILE A 49 -12.34 2.33 9.51
C ILE A 49 -13.70 1.89 9.04
N LYS A 50 -13.76 0.73 8.48
CA LYS A 50 -14.99 0.22 7.91
C LYS A 50 -15.96 -0.15 9.01
N LEU A 51 -17.00 0.56 9.12
CA LEU A 51 -18.04 0.30 10.13
C LEU A 51 -19.29 -0.28 9.53
#